data_780b248956309d4f0581c94de898677e
#
_entry.id   780b248956309d4f0581c94de898677e
#
_cell.length_a   1.000
_cell.length_b   1.000
_cell.length_c   1.000
_cell.angle_alpha   90.00
_cell.angle_beta   90.00
_cell.angle_gamma   90.00
#
_symmetry.space_group_name_H-M   'P 1'
#
loop_
_entity.id
_entity.type
_entity.pdbx_description
1 polymer ?
#
loop_
_entity_poly.entity_id
_entity_poly.type
_entity_poly.pdbx_seq_one_letter_code
_entity_poly.pdbx_strand_id
1 'polypeptide(L)' 'MATIQTLYLGDLRTEITHVQSGNRVITDAPTDNNGKGEYISPTDMVAAALGSC' A
#
# COMPACT_ATOMS: atom_id res chain seq x y z
N MET A 1 2.52 -20.97 -0.71
CA MET A 1 3.26 -19.94 0.02
C MET A 1 2.85 -18.57 -0.49
N ALA A 2 2.51 -17.65 0.41
CA ALA A 2 2.11 -16.31 0.00
C ALA A 2 3.33 -15.50 -0.46
N THR A 3 3.15 -14.70 -1.50
CA THR A 3 4.17 -13.75 -1.96
C THR A 3 4.00 -12.41 -1.27
N ILE A 4 2.75 -12.01 -1.04
CA ILE A 4 2.37 -10.74 -0.44
C ILE A 4 1.39 -11.00 0.69
N GLN A 5 1.57 -10.30 1.80
CA GLN A 5 0.62 -10.27 2.90
C GLN A 5 0.21 -8.82 3.13
N THR A 6 -1.09 -8.59 3.32
CA THR A 6 -1.61 -7.26 3.56
C THR A 6 -2.38 -7.26 4.88
N LEU A 7 -2.07 -6.29 5.74
CA LEU A 7 -2.71 -6.12 7.04
C LEU A 7 -3.36 -4.76 7.11
N TYR A 8 -4.63 -4.72 7.52
CA TYR A 8 -5.32 -3.46 7.74
C TYR A 8 -4.89 -2.87 9.09
N LEU A 9 -4.38 -1.64 9.07
CA LEU A 9 -3.87 -0.96 10.27
C LEU A 9 -4.89 -0.06 10.95
N GLY A 10 -6.05 0.15 10.33
CA GLY A 10 -7.00 1.15 10.78
C GLY A 10 -6.77 2.50 10.11
N ASP A 11 -7.70 3.42 10.26
CA ASP A 11 -7.62 4.76 9.68
C ASP A 11 -7.40 4.75 8.17
N LEU A 12 -7.97 3.75 7.47
CA LEU A 12 -7.85 3.59 6.02
C LEU A 12 -6.42 3.32 5.57
N ARG A 13 -5.60 2.74 6.43
CA ARG A 13 -4.22 2.36 6.12
C ARG A 13 -4.04 0.86 6.09
N THR A 14 -3.14 0.41 5.22
CA THR A 14 -2.73 -1.00 5.18
C THR A 14 -1.21 -1.11 5.18
N GLU A 15 -0.71 -2.24 5.66
CA GLU A 15 0.70 -2.58 5.56
C GLU A 15 0.84 -3.79 4.65
N ILE A 16 1.61 -3.65 3.58
CA ILE A 16 1.88 -4.71 2.61
C ILE A 16 3.28 -5.21 2.86
N THR A 17 3.43 -6.52 3.06
CA THR A 17 4.72 -7.15 3.28
C THR A 17 5.07 -8.07 2.11
N HIS A 18 6.23 -7.84 1.50
CA HIS A 18 6.82 -8.78 0.56
C HIS A 18 7.46 -9.89 1.37
N VAL A 19 6.86 -11.08 1.37
CA VAL A 19 7.19 -12.13 2.33
C VAL A 19 8.65 -12.57 2.20
N GLN A 20 9.15 -12.70 0.98
CA GLN A 20 10.51 -13.20 0.75
C GLN A 20 11.58 -12.22 1.22
N SER A 21 11.42 -10.93 0.93
CA SER A 21 12.42 -9.92 1.27
C SER A 21 12.21 -9.30 2.66
N GLY A 22 11.00 -9.40 3.19
CA GLY A 22 10.61 -8.72 4.42
C GLY A 22 10.35 -7.22 4.26
N ASN A 23 10.45 -6.70 3.05
CA ASN A 23 10.17 -5.28 2.81
C ASN A 23 8.69 -4.98 3.01
N ARG A 24 8.40 -3.80 3.54
CA ARG A 24 7.05 -3.37 3.87
C ARG A 24 6.74 -2.04 3.21
N VAL A 25 5.48 -1.89 2.81
CA VAL A 25 4.96 -0.65 2.24
C VAL A 25 3.67 -0.31 2.98
N ILE A 26 3.56 0.94 3.42
CA ILE A 26 2.33 1.43 4.04
C ILE A 26 1.52 2.14 2.96
N THR A 27 0.22 1.86 2.91
CA THR A 27 -0.71 2.56 2.02
C THR A 27 -1.65 3.42 2.83
N ASP A 28 -2.17 4.46 2.20
CA ASP A 28 -3.16 5.35 2.82
C ASP A 28 -4.17 5.76 1.77
N ALA A 29 -5.34 6.20 2.19
CA ALA A 29 -6.31 6.77 1.26
C ALA A 29 -5.90 8.22 0.94
N PRO A 30 -6.17 8.70 -0.30
CA PRO A 30 -5.90 10.10 -0.60
C PRO A 30 -6.85 11.03 0.18
N THR A 31 -6.46 12.29 0.31
CA THR A 31 -7.22 13.25 1.10
C THR A 31 -8.62 13.48 0.57
N ASP A 32 -8.82 13.37 -0.73
CA ASP A 32 -10.14 13.50 -1.36
C ASP A 32 -11.03 12.28 -1.10
N ASN A 33 -10.51 11.23 -0.50
CA ASN A 33 -11.23 10.01 -0.15
C ASN A 33 -11.14 9.73 1.36
N ASN A 34 -11.12 10.78 2.17
CA ASN A 34 -11.09 10.75 3.63
C ASN A 34 -9.82 10.15 4.24
N GLY A 35 -8.77 9.99 3.47
CA GLY A 35 -7.47 9.57 3.98
C GLY A 35 -6.64 10.77 4.41
N LYS A 36 -5.49 10.50 5.02
CA LYS A 36 -4.57 11.53 5.46
C LYS A 36 -3.58 11.96 4.39
N GLY A 37 -3.46 11.19 3.31
CA GLY A 37 -2.56 11.51 2.22
C GLY A 37 -1.08 11.45 2.57
N GLU A 38 -0.73 10.74 3.65
CA GLU A 38 0.65 10.67 4.13
C GLU A 38 1.47 9.60 3.42
N TYR A 39 0.80 8.63 2.81
CA TYR A 39 1.43 7.52 2.12
C TYR A 39 0.77 7.32 0.76
N ILE A 40 1.39 6.49 -0.07
CA ILE A 40 0.86 6.18 -1.39
C ILE A 40 -0.50 5.47 -1.27
N SER A 41 -1.46 5.83 -2.11
CA SER A 41 -2.75 5.13 -2.14
C SER A 41 -2.63 3.84 -2.97
N PRO A 42 -3.54 2.86 -2.76
CA PRO A 42 -3.54 1.66 -3.60
C PRO A 42 -3.71 1.96 -5.10
N THR A 43 -4.49 2.97 -5.44
CA THR A 43 -4.66 3.37 -6.85
C THR A 43 -3.38 3.97 -7.42
N ASP A 44 -2.63 4.73 -6.62
CA ASP A 44 -1.31 5.23 -7.01
C ASP A 44 -0.33 4.08 -7.22
N MET A 45 -0.46 3.01 -6.44
CA MET A 45 0.39 1.84 -6.59
C MET A 45 0.17 1.12 -7.91
N VAL A 46 -1.06 1.11 -8.42
CA VAL A 46 -1.33 0.53 -9.74
C VAL A 46 -0.56 1.31 -10.81
N ALA A 47 -0.58 2.64 -10.75
CA ALA A 47 0.18 3.47 -11.68
C ALA A 47 1.69 3.25 -11.52
N ALA A 48 2.17 3.17 -10.28
CA ALA A 48 3.57 2.92 -9.99
C ALA A 48 4.03 1.56 -10.50
N ALA A 49 3.19 0.54 -10.37
CA ALA A 49 3.49 -0.79 -10.87
C ALA A 49 3.67 -0.79 -12.39
N LEU A 50 2.78 -0.08 -13.10
CA LEU A 50 2.89 0.06 -14.55
C LEU A 50 4.17 0.81 -14.95
N GLY A 51 4.51 1.85 -14.22
CA GLY A 51 5.72 2.63 -14.49
C GLY A 51 7.00 1.88 -14.15
N SER A 52 6.93 0.91 -13.24
CA SER A 52 8.10 0.13 -12.81
C SER A 52 8.41 -1.04 -13.75
N CYS A 53 7.46 -1.44 -14.56
CA CYS A 53 7.71 -2.46 -15.59
C CYS A 53 8.49 -1.86 -16.78
#